data_b257fa59c83942afbda80aa136c1081f
#
_entry.id   b257fa59c83942afbda80aa136c1081f
#
_cell.length_a   1.000
_cell.length_b   1.000
_cell.length_c   1.000
_cell.angle_alpha   90.00
_cell.angle_beta   90.00
_cell.angle_gamma   90.00
#
_symmetry.space_group_name_H-M   'P 1'
#
loop_
_entity.id
_entity.type
_entity.pdbx_description
1 polymer ?
#
loop_
_entity_poly.entity_id
_entity_poly.type
_entity_poly.pdbx_seq_one_letter_code
_entity_poly.pdbx_strand_id
1 'polypeptide(L)'
;YYTDELGWVRSSSTLEKGMKAFYQETGVQPYLYLTDTVNGTTSPASSDMEAACQALYDELFTDEGHMLLLFQEYNSSGNYNMWYVCGKQAKTVLDDEAMDILMDYVDYYYYSDLDEDEMFAQAFQKAGDRIMSVTRPAWMMPAIILGVVLLVALLYSWWKKAKQQKNLEAEQTKKILETDLNTFEDNELKDLENKYK
;
A
#
# COMPACT_ATOMS: atom_id res chain seq x y z
N TYR A 1 17.03 6.32 -5.93
CA TYR A 1 16.79 6.14 -4.50
C TYR A 1 17.72 6.96 -3.60
N TYR A 2 18.96 7.30 -4.07
CA TYR A 2 19.89 8.04 -3.23
C TYR A 2 20.97 8.77 -4.02
N THR A 3 21.55 9.80 -3.40
CA THR A 3 22.81 10.44 -3.76
C THR A 3 23.76 10.31 -2.57
N ASP A 4 25.00 9.90 -2.83
CA ASP A 4 25.99 9.66 -1.80
C ASP A 4 27.29 10.42 -2.15
N GLU A 5 27.47 11.58 -1.55
CA GLU A 5 28.69 12.39 -1.68
C GLU A 5 29.76 11.99 -0.66
N LEU A 6 29.37 11.20 0.38
CA LEU A 6 30.27 10.72 1.42
C LEU A 6 31.03 9.45 1.02
N GLY A 7 30.52 8.71 0.03
CA GLY A 7 31.07 7.40 -0.34
C GLY A 7 30.80 6.32 0.71
N TRP A 8 29.69 6.43 1.44
CA TRP A 8 29.31 5.52 2.52
C TRP A 8 28.61 4.26 2.02
N VAL A 9 27.87 4.38 0.94
CA VAL A 9 27.08 3.27 0.40
C VAL A 9 27.98 2.32 -0.36
N ARG A 10 28.37 1.21 0.26
CA ARG A 10 29.18 0.14 -0.35
C ARG A 10 28.33 -0.85 -1.13
N SER A 11 27.10 -1.08 -0.68
CA SER A 11 26.14 -1.99 -1.29
C SER A 11 24.82 -1.27 -1.61
N SER A 12 24.71 -0.73 -2.83
CA SER A 12 23.47 -0.10 -3.31
C SER A 12 22.25 -1.03 -3.16
N SER A 13 22.45 -2.34 -3.41
CA SER A 13 21.36 -3.32 -3.31
C SER A 13 20.82 -3.50 -1.89
N THR A 14 21.68 -3.35 -0.87
CA THR A 14 21.29 -3.41 0.53
C THR A 14 20.42 -2.20 0.89
N LEU A 15 20.92 -0.99 0.61
CA LEU A 15 20.18 0.25 0.86
C LEU A 15 18.84 0.27 0.13
N GLU A 16 18.85 0.01 -1.18
CA GLU A 16 17.64 0.01 -2.00
C GLU A 16 16.59 -1.01 -1.52
N LYS A 17 17.01 -2.15 -0.99
CA LYS A 17 16.09 -3.13 -0.43
C LYS A 17 15.29 -2.57 0.74
N GLY A 18 15.94 -1.86 1.67
CA GLY A 18 15.28 -1.21 2.79
C GLY A 18 14.34 -0.09 2.34
N MET A 19 14.80 0.75 1.39
CA MET A 19 13.99 1.83 0.83
C MET A 19 12.80 1.31 0.03
N LYS A 20 12.95 0.21 -0.71
CA LYS A 20 11.83 -0.47 -1.39
C LYS A 20 10.81 -1.05 -0.41
N ALA A 21 11.28 -1.61 0.72
CA ALA A 21 10.39 -2.08 1.77
C ALA A 21 9.57 -0.92 2.37
N PHE A 22 10.20 0.22 2.64
CA PHE A 22 9.51 1.43 3.07
C PHE A 22 8.44 1.86 2.05
N TYR A 23 8.78 1.90 0.76
CA TYR A 23 7.83 2.22 -0.31
C TYR A 23 6.66 1.23 -0.37
N GLN A 24 6.92 -0.07 -0.24
CA GLN A 24 5.88 -1.10 -0.26
C GLN A 24 4.89 -0.96 0.89
N GLU A 25 5.35 -0.54 2.06
CA GLU A 25 4.48 -0.31 3.22
C GLU A 25 3.73 1.01 3.14
N THR A 26 4.42 2.12 2.83
CA THR A 26 3.85 3.47 2.90
C THR A 26 3.23 3.97 1.59
N GLY A 27 3.66 3.42 0.45
CA GLY A 27 3.33 3.95 -0.88
C GLY A 27 4.08 5.25 -1.23
N VAL A 28 4.97 5.74 -0.36
CA VAL A 28 5.77 6.95 -0.58
C VAL A 28 7.18 6.57 -1.00
N GLN A 29 7.64 7.14 -2.12
CA GLN A 29 8.98 6.90 -2.64
C GLN A 29 10.02 7.67 -1.82
N PRO A 30 10.90 6.99 -1.05
CA PRO A 30 11.95 7.64 -0.30
C PRO A 30 13.15 7.96 -1.19
N TYR A 31 13.85 9.04 -0.84
CA TYR A 31 15.14 9.39 -1.40
C TYR A 31 16.08 9.86 -0.29
N LEU A 32 17.31 9.33 -0.28
CA LEU A 32 18.34 9.67 0.69
C LEU A 32 19.42 10.51 0.03
N TYR A 33 19.75 11.65 0.61
CA TYR A 33 20.86 12.50 0.17
C TYR A 33 21.91 12.59 1.26
N LEU A 34 23.09 12.04 1.04
CA LEU A 34 24.22 12.02 1.96
C LEU A 34 25.26 13.06 1.53
N THR A 35 25.63 14.00 2.41
CA THR A 35 26.61 15.05 2.11
C THR A 35 27.44 15.40 3.35
N ASP A 36 28.62 15.96 3.14
CA ASP A 36 29.47 16.51 4.21
C ASP A 36 29.21 18.00 4.47
N THR A 37 28.64 18.71 3.51
CA THR A 37 28.39 20.15 3.57
C THR A 37 27.03 20.52 3.03
N VAL A 38 26.44 21.57 3.58
CA VAL A 38 25.24 22.22 3.06
C VAL A 38 25.56 23.68 2.77
N ASN A 39 25.34 24.12 1.52
CA ASN A 39 25.72 25.45 1.06
C ASN A 39 27.20 25.80 1.33
N GLY A 40 28.09 24.77 1.25
CA GLY A 40 29.52 24.93 1.48
C GLY A 40 29.93 25.09 2.96
N THR A 41 29.03 24.87 3.91
CA THR A 41 29.34 24.86 5.33
C THR A 41 29.13 23.48 5.97
N THR A 42 30.01 23.14 6.91
CA THR A 42 29.95 21.89 7.69
C THR A 42 29.09 22.02 8.95
N SER A 43 28.66 23.22 9.27
CA SER A 43 27.78 23.54 10.42
C SER A 43 26.66 24.48 9.97
N PRO A 44 25.71 23.99 9.15
CA PRO A 44 24.62 24.80 8.66
C PRO A 44 23.64 25.12 9.81
N ALA A 45 23.02 26.31 9.74
CA ALA A 45 21.89 26.61 10.60
C ALA A 45 20.67 25.77 10.17
N SER A 46 19.71 25.55 11.06
CA SER A 46 18.50 24.79 10.74
C SER A 46 17.72 25.38 9.56
N SER A 47 17.67 26.71 9.43
CA SER A 47 17.06 27.40 8.29
C SER A 47 17.77 27.12 6.96
N ASP A 48 19.11 26.94 7.00
CA ASP A 48 19.89 26.63 5.79
C ASP A 48 19.69 25.16 5.38
N MET A 49 19.55 24.26 6.36
CA MET A 49 19.18 22.85 6.11
C MET A 49 17.80 22.75 5.47
N GLU A 50 16.82 23.47 6.03
CA GLU A 50 15.45 23.51 5.49
C GLU A 50 15.44 24.00 4.03
N ALA A 51 16.07 25.16 3.79
CA ALA A 51 16.12 25.78 2.47
C ALA A 51 16.85 24.88 1.45
N ALA A 52 17.97 24.26 1.84
CA ALA A 52 18.74 23.38 0.99
C ALA A 52 17.96 22.08 0.68
N CYS A 53 17.32 21.48 1.67
CA CYS A 53 16.51 20.29 1.48
C CYS A 53 15.33 20.56 0.55
N GLN A 54 14.66 21.70 0.69
CA GLN A 54 13.57 22.11 -0.20
C GLN A 54 14.08 22.34 -1.63
N ALA A 55 15.21 23.03 -1.80
CA ALA A 55 15.79 23.26 -3.12
C ALA A 55 16.19 21.95 -3.83
N LEU A 56 16.79 21.01 -3.08
CA LEU A 56 17.11 19.68 -3.60
C LEU A 56 15.85 18.89 -3.99
N TYR A 57 14.80 18.99 -3.19
CA TYR A 57 13.52 18.34 -3.51
C TYR A 57 12.94 18.87 -4.83
N ASP A 58 12.90 20.18 -4.99
CA ASP A 58 12.38 20.84 -6.18
C ASP A 58 13.23 20.57 -7.44
N GLU A 59 14.54 20.33 -7.28
CA GLU A 59 15.44 19.95 -8.37
C GLU A 59 15.27 18.48 -8.77
N LEU A 60 15.13 17.58 -7.79
CA LEU A 60 15.12 16.14 -8.02
C LEU A 60 13.74 15.63 -8.48
N PHE A 61 12.65 16.28 -8.05
CA PHE A 61 11.31 15.75 -8.25
C PHE A 61 10.36 16.77 -8.88
N THR A 62 9.57 16.28 -9.82
CA THR A 62 8.49 17.05 -10.47
C THR A 62 7.10 16.64 -9.98
N ASP A 63 7.02 15.61 -9.14
CA ASP A 63 5.79 15.09 -8.55
C ASP A 63 5.78 15.23 -7.03
N GLU A 64 4.64 14.97 -6.43
CA GLU A 64 4.38 15.14 -5.00
C GLU A 64 4.37 13.82 -4.20
N GLY A 65 4.79 12.72 -4.85
CA GLY A 65 4.77 11.36 -4.26
C GLY A 65 6.05 10.96 -3.55
N HIS A 66 7.06 11.84 -3.51
CA HIS A 66 8.38 11.57 -2.94
C HIS A 66 8.56 12.14 -1.54
N MET A 67 9.49 11.54 -0.81
CA MET A 67 10.07 12.05 0.42
C MET A 67 11.60 12.09 0.28
N LEU A 68 12.20 13.23 0.56
CA LEU A 68 13.64 13.44 0.62
C LEU A 68 14.10 13.51 2.07
N LEU A 69 15.09 12.68 2.44
CA LEU A 69 15.85 12.81 3.68
C LEU A 69 17.26 13.31 3.33
N LEU A 70 17.60 14.50 3.78
CA LEU A 70 18.93 15.07 3.73
C LEU A 70 19.67 14.75 5.02
N PHE A 71 20.77 14.00 4.91
CA PHE A 71 21.65 13.65 6.02
C PHE A 71 23.03 14.25 5.78
N GLN A 72 23.48 15.06 6.71
CA GLN A 72 24.75 15.75 6.63
C GLN A 72 25.67 15.37 7.78
N GLU A 73 26.85 14.85 7.46
CA GLU A 73 27.89 14.59 8.46
C GLU A 73 29.27 14.95 7.89
N TYR A 74 30.02 15.74 8.67
CA TYR A 74 31.37 16.14 8.31
C TYR A 74 32.43 15.31 9.05
N ASN A 75 33.34 14.70 8.31
CA ASN A 75 34.49 13.94 8.81
C ASN A 75 34.15 12.77 9.76
N SER A 76 33.05 12.10 9.58
CA SER A 76 32.62 11.00 10.47
C SER A 76 32.76 11.37 11.95
N SER A 77 32.34 12.57 12.28
CA SER A 77 32.57 13.20 13.58
C SER A 77 31.69 12.61 14.70
N GLY A 78 30.70 11.79 14.33
CA GLY A 78 29.66 11.33 15.23
C GLY A 78 28.60 12.43 15.53
N ASN A 79 28.66 13.54 14.78
CA ASN A 79 27.68 14.61 14.84
C ASN A 79 27.13 14.82 13.44
N TYR A 80 25.83 14.70 13.31
CA TYR A 80 25.12 14.83 12.05
C TYR A 80 23.94 15.78 12.20
N ASN A 81 23.47 16.27 11.05
CA ASN A 81 22.22 17.01 10.92
C ASN A 81 21.32 16.27 9.95
N MET A 82 20.04 16.26 10.25
CA MET A 82 19.02 15.69 9.36
C MET A 82 17.94 16.73 9.09
N TRP A 83 17.43 16.72 7.87
CA TRP A 83 16.25 17.47 7.46
C TRP A 83 15.46 16.65 6.43
N TYR A 84 14.18 16.92 6.33
CA TYR A 84 13.35 16.21 5.34
C TYR A 84 12.38 17.14 4.64
N VAL A 85 11.98 16.75 3.45
CA VAL A 85 10.87 17.34 2.69
C VAL A 85 9.99 16.21 2.16
N CYS A 86 8.68 16.35 2.38
CA CYS A 86 7.66 15.47 1.78
C CYS A 86 6.82 16.28 0.81
N GLY A 87 6.57 15.75 -0.38
CA GLY A 87 5.57 16.30 -1.29
C GLY A 87 4.16 16.23 -0.73
N LYS A 88 3.23 16.97 -1.28
CA LYS A 88 1.85 17.06 -0.76
C LYS A 88 1.14 15.71 -0.71
N GLN A 89 1.38 14.86 -1.70
CA GLN A 89 0.82 13.51 -1.72
C GLN A 89 1.48 12.63 -0.64
N ALA A 90 2.80 12.71 -0.51
CA ALA A 90 3.55 11.98 0.51
C ALA A 90 3.10 12.36 1.93
N LYS A 91 2.83 13.64 2.20
CA LYS A 91 2.33 14.15 3.50
C LYS A 91 0.98 13.57 3.94
N THR A 92 0.21 12.99 3.03
CA THR A 92 -1.05 12.31 3.41
C THR A 92 -0.82 11.01 4.18
N VAL A 93 0.39 10.46 4.09
CA VAL A 93 0.81 9.22 4.77
C VAL A 93 1.93 9.50 5.76
N LEU A 94 2.88 10.36 5.38
CA LEU A 94 4.03 10.76 6.19
C LEU A 94 3.76 12.15 6.78
N ASP A 95 2.97 12.18 7.85
CA ASP A 95 2.81 13.37 8.68
C ASP A 95 4.02 13.58 9.60
N ASP A 96 3.99 14.61 10.43
CA ASP A 96 5.12 14.97 11.31
C ASP A 96 5.45 13.82 12.28
N GLU A 97 4.44 13.10 12.81
CA GLU A 97 4.65 11.94 13.69
C GLU A 97 5.32 10.78 12.95
N ALA A 98 4.92 10.52 11.70
CA ALA A 98 5.53 9.49 10.86
C ALA A 98 7.00 9.83 10.53
N MET A 99 7.31 11.10 10.28
CA MET A 99 8.68 11.54 10.04
C MET A 99 9.53 11.49 11.30
N ASP A 100 9.00 11.83 12.45
CA ASP A 100 9.69 11.65 13.75
C ASP A 100 10.06 10.17 13.96
N ILE A 101 9.16 9.23 13.65
CA ILE A 101 9.46 7.80 13.70
C ILE A 101 10.64 7.42 12.79
N LEU A 102 10.68 7.95 11.55
CA LEU A 102 11.80 7.66 10.66
C LEU A 102 13.12 8.22 11.20
N MET A 103 13.11 9.46 11.67
CA MET A 103 14.29 10.12 12.23
C MET A 103 14.80 9.41 13.49
N ASP A 104 13.91 8.95 14.36
CA ASP A 104 14.24 8.14 15.54
C ASP A 104 14.93 6.81 15.15
N TYR A 105 14.47 6.14 14.08
CA TYR A 105 15.12 4.93 13.61
C TYR A 105 16.49 5.20 12.97
N VAL A 106 16.65 6.31 12.24
CA VAL A 106 17.97 6.73 11.72
C VAL A 106 18.91 7.00 12.88
N ASP A 107 18.48 7.77 13.90
CA ASP A 107 19.26 8.05 15.10
C ASP A 107 19.64 6.77 15.85
N TYR A 108 18.69 5.87 16.05
CA TYR A 108 18.93 4.60 16.74
C TYR A 108 19.97 3.73 16.04
N TYR A 109 19.87 3.57 14.71
CA TYR A 109 20.80 2.73 13.95
C TYR A 109 22.13 3.41 13.68
N TYR A 110 22.20 4.74 13.70
CA TYR A 110 23.45 5.49 13.54
C TYR A 110 24.48 5.14 14.60
N TYR A 111 24.06 4.85 15.82
CA TYR A 111 24.94 4.42 16.91
C TYR A 111 25.10 2.89 17.01
N SER A 112 24.67 2.15 16.00
CA SER A 112 24.85 0.69 15.96
C SER A 112 26.18 0.30 15.32
N ASP A 113 26.54 -0.99 15.39
CA ASP A 113 27.74 -1.54 14.73
C ASP A 113 27.48 -1.95 13.25
N LEU A 114 26.44 -1.40 12.61
CA LEU A 114 26.11 -1.70 11.22
C LEU A 114 26.93 -0.85 10.26
N ASP A 115 27.21 -1.38 9.05
CA ASP A 115 27.69 -0.56 7.94
C ASP A 115 26.61 0.45 7.54
N GLU A 116 27.01 1.59 6.98
CA GLU A 116 26.12 2.75 6.73
C GLU A 116 24.96 2.42 5.78
N ASP A 117 25.21 1.60 4.76
CA ASP A 117 24.16 1.14 3.83
C ASP A 117 23.15 0.21 4.51
N GLU A 118 23.59 -0.65 5.44
CA GLU A 118 22.71 -1.49 6.23
C GLU A 118 21.96 -0.69 7.30
N MET A 119 22.62 0.27 7.92
CA MET A 119 22.06 1.21 8.90
C MET A 119 20.83 1.94 8.30
N PHE A 120 21.00 2.62 7.17
CA PHE A 120 19.89 3.30 6.50
C PHE A 120 18.82 2.33 6.00
N ALA A 121 19.22 1.17 5.44
CA ALA A 121 18.27 0.16 5.01
C ALA A 121 17.36 -0.31 6.15
N GLN A 122 17.93 -0.60 7.31
CA GLN A 122 17.18 -1.00 8.51
C GLN A 122 16.30 0.14 9.03
N ALA A 123 16.81 1.37 9.05
CA ALA A 123 16.05 2.55 9.48
C ALA A 123 14.79 2.72 8.61
N PHE A 124 14.92 2.74 7.29
CA PHE A 124 13.79 2.86 6.38
C PHE A 124 12.81 1.70 6.53
N GLN A 125 13.29 0.45 6.52
CA GLN A 125 12.42 -0.72 6.65
C GLN A 125 11.61 -0.68 7.94
N LYS A 126 12.28 -0.48 9.09
CA LYS A 126 11.61 -0.47 10.40
C LYS A 126 10.69 0.71 10.60
N ALA A 127 11.06 1.88 10.06
CA ALA A 127 10.19 3.04 10.07
C ALA A 127 8.91 2.77 9.28
N GLY A 128 9.01 2.23 8.06
CA GLY A 128 7.84 1.88 7.25
C GLY A 128 6.89 0.92 7.97
N ASP A 129 7.43 -0.17 8.52
CA ASP A 129 6.68 -1.13 9.33
C ASP A 129 5.97 -0.45 10.50
N ARG A 130 6.67 0.43 11.23
CA ARG A 130 6.16 1.10 12.43
C ARG A 130 5.09 2.13 12.10
N ILE A 131 5.35 3.03 11.14
CA ILE A 131 4.42 4.06 10.67
C ILE A 131 3.08 3.41 10.31
N MET A 132 3.12 2.35 9.50
CA MET A 132 1.90 1.71 9.04
C MET A 132 1.21 0.88 10.13
N SER A 133 1.94 0.38 11.13
CA SER A 133 1.34 -0.30 12.27
C SER A 133 0.55 0.63 13.18
N VAL A 134 0.97 1.89 13.30
CA VAL A 134 0.28 2.93 14.09
C VAL A 134 -0.91 3.50 13.32
N THR A 135 -0.73 3.73 12.02
CA THR A 135 -1.75 4.36 11.16
C THR A 135 -2.89 3.41 10.81
N ARG A 136 -2.64 2.09 10.74
CA ARG A 136 -3.68 1.09 10.47
C ARG A 136 -4.31 0.61 11.79
N PRO A 137 -5.56 1.00 12.10
CA PRO A 137 -6.23 0.51 13.31
C PRO A 137 -6.34 -1.02 13.26
N ALA A 138 -6.07 -1.67 14.39
CA ALA A 138 -6.02 -3.13 14.50
C ALA A 138 -7.31 -3.86 14.06
N TRP A 139 -8.45 -3.16 14.01
CA TRP A 139 -9.75 -3.70 13.56
C TRP A 139 -9.88 -3.75 12.02
N MET A 140 -9.03 -3.05 11.27
CA MET A 140 -9.14 -2.98 9.80
C MET A 140 -8.89 -4.34 9.14
N MET A 141 -7.88 -5.09 9.58
CA MET A 141 -7.58 -6.43 9.05
C MET A 141 -8.74 -7.42 9.28
N PRO A 142 -9.30 -7.57 10.49
CA PRO A 142 -10.47 -8.42 10.68
C PRO A 142 -11.70 -7.94 9.89
N ALA A 143 -11.90 -6.64 9.70
CA ALA A 143 -12.99 -6.12 8.89
C ALA A 143 -12.88 -6.50 7.40
N ILE A 144 -11.67 -6.45 6.83
CA ILE A 144 -11.40 -6.90 5.44
C ILE A 144 -11.67 -8.40 5.31
N ILE A 145 -11.19 -9.22 6.24
CA ILE A 145 -11.43 -10.68 6.24
C ILE A 145 -12.94 -10.97 6.31
N LEU A 146 -13.67 -10.28 7.18
CA LEU A 146 -15.12 -10.42 7.29
C LEU A 146 -15.83 -10.05 5.98
N GLY A 147 -15.40 -8.96 5.32
CA GLY A 147 -15.92 -8.54 4.02
C GLY A 147 -15.74 -9.59 2.94
N VAL A 148 -14.54 -10.19 2.86
CA VAL A 148 -14.24 -11.27 1.90
C VAL A 148 -15.10 -12.51 2.18
N VAL A 149 -15.25 -12.91 3.43
CA VAL A 149 -16.10 -14.05 3.81
C VAL A 149 -17.56 -13.82 3.42
N LEU A 150 -18.08 -12.61 3.65
CA LEU A 150 -19.43 -12.23 3.24
C LEU A 150 -19.62 -12.28 1.72
N LEU A 151 -18.64 -11.79 0.95
CA LEU A 151 -18.68 -11.86 -0.51
C LEU A 151 -18.72 -13.30 -1.01
N VAL A 152 -17.88 -14.18 -0.46
CA VAL A 152 -17.87 -15.60 -0.81
C VAL A 152 -19.20 -16.28 -0.48
N ALA A 153 -19.78 -15.97 0.68
CA ALA A 153 -21.09 -16.49 1.10
C ALA A 153 -22.22 -16.03 0.17
N LEU A 154 -22.20 -14.77 -0.28
CA LEU A 154 -23.17 -14.23 -1.24
C LEU A 154 -23.04 -14.91 -2.61
N LEU A 155 -21.82 -15.09 -3.13
CA LEU A 155 -21.57 -15.79 -4.38
C LEU A 155 -22.01 -17.24 -4.33
N TYR A 156 -21.73 -17.94 -3.23
CA TYR A 156 -22.18 -19.32 -3.01
C TYR A 156 -23.70 -19.42 -2.95
N SER A 157 -24.36 -18.51 -2.24
CA SER A 157 -25.83 -18.45 -2.14
C SER A 157 -26.48 -18.21 -3.51
N TRP A 158 -25.90 -17.29 -4.29
CA TRP A 158 -26.38 -17.02 -5.65
C TRP A 158 -26.18 -18.21 -6.59
N TRP A 159 -25.03 -18.85 -6.53
CA TRP A 159 -24.74 -20.07 -7.32
C TRP A 159 -25.70 -21.23 -6.96
N LYS A 160 -25.98 -21.42 -5.67
CA LYS A 160 -26.96 -22.42 -5.20
C LYS A 160 -28.36 -22.15 -5.72
N LYS A 161 -28.83 -20.88 -5.69
CA LYS A 161 -30.13 -20.48 -6.24
C LYS A 161 -30.20 -20.72 -7.76
N ALA A 162 -29.16 -20.34 -8.50
CA ALA A 162 -29.11 -20.56 -9.95
C ALA A 162 -29.16 -22.06 -10.31
N LYS A 163 -28.50 -22.91 -9.53
CA LYS A 163 -28.56 -24.37 -9.71
C LYS A 163 -29.93 -24.95 -9.41
N GLN A 164 -30.62 -24.43 -8.39
CA GLN A 164 -31.99 -24.84 -8.06
C GLN A 164 -33.00 -24.45 -9.17
N GLN A 165 -32.87 -23.24 -9.74
CA GLN A 165 -33.73 -22.81 -10.85
C GLN A 165 -33.57 -23.73 -12.08
N LYS A 166 -32.32 -24.03 -12.46
CA LYS A 166 -32.06 -24.98 -13.59
C LYS A 166 -32.66 -26.37 -13.34
N ASN A 167 -32.62 -26.88 -12.11
CA ASN A 167 -33.21 -28.15 -11.76
C ASN A 167 -34.73 -28.13 -11.85
N LEU A 168 -35.37 -27.02 -11.40
CA LEU A 168 -36.83 -26.84 -11.50
C LEU A 168 -37.30 -26.74 -12.96
N GLU A 169 -36.56 -25.99 -13.81
CA GLU A 169 -36.83 -25.91 -15.24
C GLU A 169 -36.70 -27.24 -15.93
N ALA A 170 -35.66 -28.02 -15.59
CA ALA A 170 -35.48 -29.36 -16.13
C ALA A 170 -36.60 -30.34 -15.70
N GLU A 171 -37.09 -30.23 -14.46
CA GLU A 171 -38.20 -31.04 -13.95
C GLU A 171 -39.52 -30.65 -14.61
N GLN A 172 -39.78 -29.38 -14.85
CA GLN A 172 -40.95 -28.88 -15.58
C GLN A 172 -40.94 -29.36 -17.04
N THR A 173 -39.77 -29.23 -17.72
CA THR A 173 -39.61 -29.68 -19.07
C THR A 173 -39.85 -31.20 -19.17
N LYS A 174 -39.35 -32.00 -18.22
CA LYS A 174 -39.59 -33.45 -18.16
C LYS A 174 -41.07 -33.77 -17.97
N LYS A 175 -41.79 -33.09 -17.08
CA LYS A 175 -43.23 -33.25 -16.88
C LYS A 175 -44.04 -32.92 -18.12
N ILE A 176 -43.65 -31.88 -18.88
CA ILE A 176 -44.31 -31.53 -20.15
C ILE A 176 -44.10 -32.62 -21.20
N LEU A 177 -42.88 -33.17 -21.27
CA LEU A 177 -42.53 -34.26 -22.23
C LEU A 177 -43.18 -35.59 -21.87
N GLU A 178 -43.45 -35.86 -20.59
CA GLU A 178 -44.10 -37.08 -20.11
C GLU A 178 -45.65 -36.97 -20.16
N THR A 179 -46.20 -35.77 -20.40
CA THR A 179 -47.65 -35.60 -20.53
C THR A 179 -48.04 -35.97 -21.95
N ASP A 180 -48.87 -37.03 -22.06
CA ASP A 180 -49.32 -37.57 -23.33
C ASP A 180 -50.09 -36.53 -24.15
N LEU A 181 -49.81 -36.36 -25.42
CA LEU A 181 -50.46 -35.39 -26.32
C LEU A 181 -52.01 -35.50 -26.31
N ASN A 182 -52.53 -36.71 -26.10
CA ASN A 182 -53.93 -36.99 -26.02
C ASN A 182 -54.64 -36.25 -24.82
N THR A 183 -53.91 -35.93 -23.75
CA THR A 183 -54.46 -35.19 -22.60
C THR A 183 -54.78 -33.74 -22.90
N PHE A 184 -54.07 -33.13 -23.86
CA PHE A 184 -54.38 -31.78 -24.32
C PHE A 184 -55.61 -31.71 -25.24
N GLU A 185 -55.76 -32.69 -26.17
CA GLU A 185 -56.90 -32.80 -27.04
C GLU A 185 -58.23 -33.03 -26.25
N ASP A 186 -58.19 -33.92 -25.24
CA ASP A 186 -59.38 -34.22 -24.37
C ASP A 186 -59.80 -33.00 -23.53
N ASN A 187 -58.88 -32.15 -23.09
CA ASN A 187 -59.22 -30.95 -22.29
C ASN A 187 -59.80 -29.84 -23.21
N GLU A 188 -59.24 -29.63 -24.41
CA GLU A 188 -59.83 -28.65 -25.35
C GLU A 188 -61.22 -29.09 -25.84
N LEU A 189 -61.44 -30.38 -26.11
CA LEU A 189 -62.73 -30.90 -26.48
C LEU A 189 -63.77 -30.75 -25.36
N LYS A 190 -63.42 -31.00 -24.11
CA LYS A 190 -64.30 -30.78 -22.96
C LYS A 190 -64.61 -29.30 -22.70
N ASP A 191 -63.69 -28.41 -22.89
CA ASP A 191 -63.92 -26.96 -22.80
C ASP A 191 -64.81 -26.45 -23.91
N LEU A 192 -64.68 -26.95 -25.12
CA LEU A 192 -65.54 -26.66 -26.23
C LEU A 192 -67.00 -27.18 -26.00
N GLU A 193 -67.12 -28.43 -25.53
CA GLU A 193 -68.43 -28.98 -25.17
C GLU A 193 -69.16 -28.19 -24.08
N ASN A 194 -68.43 -27.74 -23.06
CA ASN A 194 -69.02 -26.89 -21.98
C ASN A 194 -69.39 -25.49 -22.43
N LYS A 195 -68.81 -24.98 -23.50
CA LYS A 195 -69.08 -23.63 -24.04
C LYS A 195 -70.28 -23.58 -24.97
N TYR A 196 -70.70 -24.72 -25.52
CA TYR A 196 -71.80 -24.83 -26.48
C TYR A 196 -73.01 -25.60 -25.93
N LYS A 197 -73.03 -25.91 -24.63
CA LYS A 197 -74.20 -26.34 -23.87
C LYS A 197 -74.82 -25.14 -23.12
#